data_ab00db1bcdf694eae5fd0a0cdea6267a
#
_entry.id   ab00db1bcdf694eae5fd0a0cdea6267a
#
_cell.length_a   1.000
_cell.length_b   1.000
_cell.length_c   1.000
_cell.angle_alpha   90.00
_cell.angle_beta   90.00
_cell.angle_gamma   90.00
#
_symmetry.space_group_name_H-M   'P 1'
#
loop_
_entity.id
_entity.type
_entity.pdbx_description
1 polymer ?
#
loop_
_entity_poly.entity_id
_entity_poly.type
_entity_poly.pdbx_seq_one_letter_code
_entity_poly.pdbx_strand_id
1 'polypeptide(L)'
;NLQAADKQRDEAYAQQAEAQRQQEEAETLAYWKDIKDVITNRKIGNYTLPETLVRTVNGQKVTVTPNDFYDYLYRQTKDADGIVATDYQRDLAAKSAEQERDEELLSAWLMYTGGTYEDLVKMAINEEKVKTLKLVNKQNKGRGTVRITKPASTNHKAIDDIQFS
;
A
#
# COMPACT_ATOMS: atom_id res chain seq x y z
N ASN A 1 -46.56 -44.03 -9.76
CA ASN A 1 -46.77 -42.59 -9.43
C ASN A 1 -45.72 -42.00 -8.50
N LEU A 2 -45.12 -42.79 -7.58
CA LEU A 2 -44.00 -42.30 -6.75
C LEU A 2 -42.74 -41.97 -7.57
N GLN A 3 -42.38 -42.77 -8.54
CA GLN A 3 -41.22 -42.53 -9.41
C GLN A 3 -41.34 -41.24 -10.25
N ALA A 4 -42.57 -40.88 -10.67
CA ALA A 4 -42.79 -39.63 -11.40
C ALA A 4 -42.66 -38.40 -10.50
N ALA A 5 -43.12 -38.49 -9.25
CA ALA A 5 -42.98 -37.42 -8.26
C ALA A 5 -41.50 -37.21 -7.84
N ASP A 6 -40.76 -38.29 -7.67
CA ASP A 6 -39.30 -38.24 -7.35
C ASP A 6 -38.54 -37.61 -8.53
N LYS A 7 -38.83 -38.00 -9.76
CA LYS A 7 -38.23 -37.41 -10.96
C LYS A 7 -38.49 -35.91 -11.09
N GLN A 8 -39.74 -35.47 -10.87
CA GLN A 8 -40.10 -34.05 -10.90
C GLN A 8 -39.38 -33.25 -9.81
N ARG A 9 -39.20 -33.83 -8.62
CA ARG A 9 -38.45 -33.20 -7.53
C ARG A 9 -36.98 -33.07 -7.89
N ASP A 10 -36.35 -34.10 -8.42
CA ASP A 10 -34.95 -34.09 -8.84
C ASP A 10 -34.72 -33.08 -9.99
N GLU A 11 -35.63 -32.99 -10.96
CA GLU A 11 -35.58 -31.99 -12.02
C GLU A 11 -35.72 -30.55 -11.46
N ALA A 12 -36.61 -30.33 -10.49
CA ALA A 12 -36.77 -29.03 -9.83
C ALA A 12 -35.53 -28.64 -9.05
N TYR A 13 -34.89 -29.57 -8.30
CA TYR A 13 -33.60 -29.32 -7.62
C TYR A 13 -32.47 -29.01 -8.60
N ALA A 14 -32.39 -29.75 -9.71
CA ALA A 14 -31.40 -29.49 -10.75
C ALA A 14 -31.56 -28.10 -11.39
N GLN A 15 -32.82 -27.70 -11.69
CA GLN A 15 -33.09 -26.37 -12.21
C GLN A 15 -32.77 -25.27 -11.21
N GLN A 16 -33.10 -25.47 -9.95
CA GLN A 16 -32.76 -24.50 -8.88
C GLN A 16 -31.26 -24.35 -8.69
N ALA A 17 -30.55 -25.47 -8.68
CA ALA A 17 -29.10 -25.47 -8.56
C ALA A 17 -28.41 -24.77 -9.75
N GLU A 18 -28.92 -25.00 -10.96
CA GLU A 18 -28.43 -24.35 -12.18
C GLU A 18 -28.69 -22.83 -12.15
N ALA A 19 -29.89 -22.41 -11.76
CA ALA A 19 -30.24 -21.01 -11.64
C ALA A 19 -29.38 -20.29 -10.60
N GLN A 20 -29.16 -20.97 -9.46
CA GLN A 20 -28.26 -20.43 -8.40
C GLN A 20 -26.83 -20.28 -8.90
N ARG A 21 -26.29 -21.29 -9.61
CA ARG A 21 -24.96 -21.23 -10.21
C ARG A 21 -24.81 -20.08 -11.19
N GLN A 22 -25.80 -19.90 -12.08
CA GLN A 22 -25.82 -18.80 -13.06
C GLN A 22 -25.87 -17.44 -12.37
N GLN A 23 -26.62 -17.32 -11.26
CA GLN A 23 -26.66 -16.10 -10.48
C GLN A 23 -25.31 -15.81 -9.82
N GLU A 24 -24.66 -16.81 -9.18
CA GLU A 24 -23.35 -16.68 -8.57
C GLU A 24 -22.26 -16.31 -9.59
N GLU A 25 -22.31 -16.90 -10.78
CA GLU A 25 -21.41 -16.54 -11.90
C GLU A 25 -21.62 -15.10 -12.35
N ALA A 26 -22.88 -14.66 -12.49
CA ALA A 26 -23.20 -13.29 -12.91
C ALA A 26 -22.75 -12.26 -11.84
N GLU A 27 -22.97 -12.54 -10.56
CA GLU A 27 -22.53 -11.71 -9.44
C GLU A 27 -21.00 -11.62 -9.39
N THR A 28 -20.31 -12.74 -9.59
CA THR A 28 -18.84 -12.79 -9.64
C THR A 28 -18.28 -11.97 -10.81
N LEU A 29 -18.89 -12.08 -12.00
CA LEU A 29 -18.48 -11.29 -13.16
C LEU A 29 -18.73 -9.80 -12.95
N ALA A 30 -19.85 -9.42 -12.36
CA ALA A 30 -20.19 -8.04 -12.05
C ALA A 30 -19.20 -7.45 -11.03
N TYR A 31 -18.86 -8.21 -9.98
CA TYR A 31 -17.86 -7.82 -8.99
C TYR A 31 -16.48 -7.55 -9.62
N TRP A 32 -15.98 -8.47 -10.45
CA TRP A 32 -14.68 -8.30 -11.09
C TRP A 32 -14.66 -7.18 -12.14
N LYS A 33 -15.79 -6.93 -12.79
CA LYS A 33 -15.94 -5.77 -13.67
C LYS A 33 -15.84 -4.47 -12.89
N ASP A 34 -16.52 -4.36 -11.75
CA ASP A 34 -16.45 -3.19 -10.87
C ASP A 34 -15.04 -2.94 -10.37
N ILE A 35 -14.34 -3.98 -9.89
CA ILE A 35 -12.93 -3.90 -9.49
C ILE A 35 -12.05 -3.40 -10.64
N LYS A 36 -12.26 -3.92 -11.84
CA LYS A 36 -11.51 -3.47 -13.03
C LYS A 36 -11.73 -2.00 -13.34
N ASP A 37 -12.99 -1.55 -13.25
CA ASP A 37 -13.34 -0.16 -13.48
C ASP A 37 -12.71 0.77 -12.44
N VAL A 38 -12.74 0.40 -11.16
CA VAL A 38 -12.06 1.14 -10.07
C VAL A 38 -10.56 1.26 -10.32
N ILE A 39 -9.90 0.17 -10.70
CA ILE A 39 -8.45 0.14 -10.97
C ILE A 39 -8.11 0.94 -12.23
N THR A 40 -8.91 0.84 -13.29
CA THR A 40 -8.71 1.57 -14.55
C THR A 40 -8.89 3.07 -14.34
N ASN A 41 -9.86 3.47 -13.52
CA ASN A 41 -10.06 4.87 -13.11
C ASN A 41 -9.02 5.35 -12.10
N ARG A 42 -8.16 4.46 -11.62
CA ARG A 42 -7.07 4.73 -10.67
C ARG A 42 -7.54 5.35 -9.35
N LYS A 43 -8.78 5.08 -8.94
CA LYS A 43 -9.35 5.62 -7.69
C LYS A 43 -9.81 4.49 -6.78
N ILE A 44 -9.17 4.37 -5.61
CA ILE A 44 -9.59 3.48 -4.53
C ILE A 44 -9.99 4.39 -3.35
N GLY A 45 -11.28 4.60 -3.18
CA GLY A 45 -11.78 5.58 -2.21
C GLY A 45 -11.24 6.98 -2.53
N ASN A 46 -10.53 7.58 -1.59
CA ASN A 46 -9.89 8.89 -1.74
C ASN A 46 -8.45 8.81 -2.29
N TYR A 47 -7.92 7.60 -2.46
CA TYR A 47 -6.56 7.39 -2.94
C TYR A 47 -6.53 7.27 -4.46
N THR A 48 -5.60 8.00 -5.09
CA THR A 48 -5.37 7.92 -6.53
C THR A 48 -4.15 7.05 -6.80
N LEU A 49 -4.34 5.95 -7.52
CA LEU A 49 -3.24 5.08 -7.94
C LEU A 49 -2.30 5.83 -8.90
N PRO A 50 -0.98 5.71 -8.73
CA PRO A 50 -0.02 6.25 -9.69
C PRO A 50 -0.16 5.57 -11.05
N GLU A 51 0.24 6.24 -12.13
CA GLU A 51 0.27 5.63 -13.48
C GLU A 51 1.26 4.48 -13.55
N THR A 52 2.38 4.66 -12.88
CA THR A 52 3.43 3.66 -12.77
C THR A 52 3.99 3.66 -11.36
N LEU A 53 4.39 2.50 -10.88
CA LEU A 53 5.06 2.31 -9.61
C LEU A 53 6.25 1.37 -9.80
N VAL A 54 7.37 1.66 -9.15
CA VAL A 54 8.51 0.74 -9.10
C VAL A 54 8.39 -0.13 -7.86
N ARG A 55 8.27 -1.43 -8.05
CA ARG A 55 8.30 -2.42 -6.96
C ARG A 55 9.52 -3.33 -7.10
N THR A 56 9.95 -3.91 -6.00
CA THR A 56 11.02 -4.92 -6.01
C THR A 56 10.38 -6.30 -5.99
N VAL A 57 10.70 -7.10 -7.00
CA VAL A 57 10.26 -8.50 -7.11
C VAL A 57 11.50 -9.36 -7.24
N ASN A 58 11.71 -10.30 -6.32
CA ASN A 58 12.89 -11.17 -6.29
C ASN A 58 14.23 -10.41 -6.37
N GLY A 59 14.32 -9.25 -5.69
CA GLY A 59 15.52 -8.40 -5.69
C GLY A 59 15.69 -7.51 -6.93
N GLN A 60 14.81 -7.61 -7.91
CA GLN A 60 14.83 -6.78 -9.12
C GLN A 60 13.76 -5.69 -9.05
N LYS A 61 14.12 -4.49 -9.52
CA LYS A 61 13.18 -3.38 -9.66
C LYS A 61 12.38 -3.54 -10.94
N VAL A 62 11.06 -3.61 -10.82
CA VAL A 62 10.12 -3.74 -11.93
C VAL A 62 9.15 -2.57 -11.89
N THR A 63 8.95 -1.92 -13.04
CA THR A 63 7.91 -0.91 -13.19
C THR A 63 6.59 -1.59 -13.46
N VAL A 64 5.58 -1.28 -12.67
CA VAL A 64 4.22 -1.85 -12.75
C VAL A 64 3.19 -0.75 -12.94
N THR A 65 2.07 -1.11 -13.54
CA THR A 65 0.92 -0.26 -13.84
C THR A 65 -0.32 -0.70 -13.06
N PRO A 66 -1.41 0.07 -13.04
CA PRO A 66 -2.69 -0.39 -12.51
C PRO A 66 -3.20 -1.69 -13.15
N ASN A 67 -2.94 -1.93 -14.43
CA ASN A 67 -3.33 -3.20 -15.07
C ASN A 67 -2.55 -4.40 -14.49
N ASP A 68 -1.26 -4.24 -14.19
CA ASP A 68 -0.48 -5.28 -13.52
C ASP A 68 -1.02 -5.56 -12.12
N PHE A 69 -1.55 -4.53 -11.43
CA PHE A 69 -2.23 -4.70 -10.16
C PHE A 69 -3.54 -5.47 -10.30
N TYR A 70 -4.33 -5.19 -11.35
CA TYR A 70 -5.51 -5.99 -11.63
C TYR A 70 -5.17 -7.46 -11.93
N ASP A 71 -4.15 -7.72 -12.72
CA ASP A 71 -3.68 -9.07 -13.01
C ASP A 71 -3.21 -9.80 -11.74
N TYR A 72 -2.52 -9.13 -10.85
CA TYR A 72 -2.13 -9.66 -9.54
C TYR A 72 -3.33 -10.15 -8.71
N LEU A 73 -4.46 -9.45 -8.77
CA LEU A 73 -5.68 -9.81 -8.04
C LEU A 73 -6.49 -10.91 -8.72
N TYR A 74 -6.55 -10.91 -10.06
CA TYR A 74 -7.52 -11.70 -10.83
C TYR A 74 -6.90 -12.85 -11.59
N ARG A 75 -5.69 -12.70 -12.12
CA ARG A 75 -5.06 -13.69 -13.00
C ARG A 75 -4.64 -14.92 -12.21
N GLN A 76 -5.32 -16.03 -12.49
CA GLN A 76 -4.95 -17.32 -11.93
C GLN A 76 -3.80 -17.96 -12.72
N THR A 77 -2.81 -18.44 -12.00
CA THR A 77 -1.68 -19.19 -12.53
C THR A 77 -1.52 -20.51 -11.77
N LYS A 78 -0.99 -21.51 -12.44
CA LYS A 78 -0.72 -22.81 -11.85
C LYS A 78 0.74 -22.85 -11.40
N ASP A 79 0.99 -23.22 -10.15
CA ASP A 79 2.35 -23.38 -9.62
C ASP A 79 2.95 -24.78 -9.95
N ALA A 80 4.17 -25.02 -9.46
CA ALA A 80 4.87 -26.28 -9.68
C ALA A 80 4.16 -27.49 -9.06
N ASP A 81 3.41 -27.28 -7.99
CA ASP A 81 2.62 -28.30 -7.28
C ASP A 81 1.24 -28.51 -7.89
N GLY A 82 0.91 -27.75 -8.93
CA GLY A 82 -0.36 -27.85 -9.64
C GLY A 82 -1.49 -27.04 -9.02
N ILE A 83 -1.23 -26.23 -8.00
CA ILE A 83 -2.21 -25.39 -7.33
C ILE A 83 -2.52 -24.15 -8.19
N VAL A 84 -3.81 -23.94 -8.46
CA VAL A 84 -4.28 -22.78 -9.22
C VAL A 84 -4.68 -21.68 -8.24
N ALA A 85 -3.99 -20.55 -8.31
CA ALA A 85 -4.25 -19.40 -7.46
C ALA A 85 -3.80 -18.10 -8.14
N THR A 86 -4.29 -16.95 -7.65
CA THR A 86 -3.75 -15.64 -8.02
C THR A 86 -2.48 -15.34 -7.21
N ASP A 87 -1.65 -14.41 -7.71
CA ASP A 87 -0.46 -13.99 -6.95
C ASP A 87 -0.85 -13.35 -5.61
N TYR A 88 -1.98 -12.63 -5.56
CA TYR A 88 -2.53 -12.10 -4.32
C TYR A 88 -2.87 -13.20 -3.30
N GLN A 89 -3.52 -14.28 -3.75
CA GLN A 89 -3.85 -15.41 -2.87
C GLN A 89 -2.58 -16.11 -2.33
N ARG A 90 -1.52 -16.21 -3.16
CA ARG A 90 -0.23 -16.75 -2.73
C ARG A 90 0.44 -15.86 -1.70
N ASP A 91 0.44 -14.56 -1.92
CA ASP A 91 1.00 -13.60 -0.97
C ASP A 91 0.25 -13.62 0.36
N LEU A 92 -1.10 -13.76 0.34
CA LEU A 92 -1.89 -13.95 1.55
C LEU A 92 -1.51 -15.24 2.29
N ALA A 93 -1.39 -16.35 1.56
CA ALA A 93 -1.02 -17.65 2.15
C ALA A 93 0.42 -17.69 2.70
N ALA A 94 1.29 -16.83 2.18
CA ALA A 94 2.68 -16.71 2.64
C ALA A 94 2.86 -15.84 3.89
N LYS A 95 1.82 -15.15 4.35
CA LYS A 95 1.87 -14.33 5.56
C LYS A 95 2.09 -15.20 6.81
N SER A 96 2.87 -14.68 7.73
CA SER A 96 2.99 -15.29 9.06
C SER A 96 1.75 -14.98 9.92
N ALA A 97 1.46 -15.83 10.89
CA ALA A 97 0.36 -15.58 11.83
C ALA A 97 0.50 -14.23 12.59
N GLU A 98 1.73 -13.76 12.78
CA GLU A 98 2.00 -12.46 13.37
C GLU A 98 1.58 -11.31 12.44
N GLN A 99 1.90 -11.40 11.15
CA GLN A 99 1.50 -10.41 10.14
C GLN A 99 -0.02 -10.36 9.99
N GLU A 100 -0.69 -11.51 9.92
CA GLU A 100 -2.16 -11.58 9.85
C GLU A 100 -2.82 -10.93 11.06
N ARG A 101 -2.34 -11.27 12.27
CA ARG A 101 -2.83 -10.68 13.52
C ARG A 101 -2.65 -9.16 13.53
N ASP A 102 -1.48 -8.67 13.13
CA ASP A 102 -1.17 -7.25 13.18
C ASP A 102 -2.01 -6.45 12.17
N GLU A 103 -2.25 -7.00 10.98
CA GLU A 103 -3.15 -6.40 9.98
C GLU A 103 -4.61 -6.38 10.47
N GLU A 104 -5.07 -7.45 11.10
CA GLU A 104 -6.41 -7.52 11.69
C GLU A 104 -6.59 -6.48 12.80
N LEU A 105 -5.61 -6.35 13.69
CA LEU A 105 -5.62 -5.37 14.76
C LEU A 105 -5.60 -3.93 14.21
N LEU A 106 -4.82 -3.64 13.18
CA LEU A 106 -4.82 -2.33 12.53
C LEU A 106 -6.17 -2.02 11.88
N SER A 107 -6.79 -3.00 11.22
CA SER A 107 -8.12 -2.86 10.64
C SER A 107 -9.18 -2.59 11.71
N ALA A 108 -9.15 -3.34 12.81
CA ALA A 108 -10.03 -3.15 13.95
C ALA A 108 -9.83 -1.77 14.60
N TRP A 109 -8.59 -1.31 14.73
CA TRP A 109 -8.27 0.01 15.25
C TRP A 109 -8.85 1.12 14.39
N LEU A 110 -8.74 1.02 13.05
CA LEU A 110 -9.35 1.97 12.13
C LEU A 110 -10.86 2.02 12.29
N MET A 111 -11.53 0.87 12.37
CA MET A 111 -12.97 0.82 12.60
C MET A 111 -13.35 1.46 13.94
N TYR A 112 -12.61 1.17 15.00
CA TYR A 112 -12.85 1.70 16.34
C TYR A 112 -12.69 3.22 16.42
N THR A 113 -11.69 3.77 15.74
CA THR A 113 -11.38 5.20 15.74
C THR A 113 -12.16 5.99 14.70
N GLY A 114 -12.88 5.33 13.80
CA GLY A 114 -13.52 5.97 12.65
C GLY A 114 -12.50 6.55 11.64
N GLY A 115 -11.23 6.15 11.74
CA GLY A 115 -10.15 6.56 10.84
C GLY A 115 -10.21 5.88 9.49
N THR A 116 -9.34 6.33 8.60
CA THR A 116 -9.19 5.79 7.25
C THR A 116 -7.78 5.26 7.04
N TYR A 117 -7.57 4.45 6.01
CA TYR A 117 -6.23 4.04 5.58
C TYR A 117 -5.32 5.23 5.25
N GLU A 118 -5.90 6.35 4.79
CA GLU A 118 -5.17 7.59 4.57
C GLU A 118 -4.58 8.15 5.86
N ASP A 119 -5.28 8.04 6.97
CA ASP A 119 -4.79 8.45 8.28
C ASP A 119 -3.61 7.59 8.73
N LEU A 120 -3.65 6.28 8.50
CA LEU A 120 -2.50 5.39 8.75
C LEU A 120 -1.28 5.78 7.91
N VAL A 121 -1.47 6.07 6.64
CA VAL A 121 -0.38 6.53 5.77
C VAL A 121 0.22 7.84 6.27
N LYS A 122 -0.61 8.81 6.67
CA LYS A 122 -0.16 10.07 7.26
C LYS A 122 0.63 9.85 8.55
N MET A 123 0.17 8.96 9.42
CA MET A 123 0.88 8.59 10.64
C MET A 123 2.26 7.97 10.33
N ALA A 124 2.31 7.01 9.41
CA ALA A 124 3.56 6.37 9.00
C ALA A 124 4.57 7.38 8.42
N ILE A 125 4.12 8.30 7.56
CA ILE A 125 4.95 9.37 7.00
C ILE A 125 5.48 10.30 8.10
N ASN A 126 4.64 10.65 9.07
CA ASN A 126 5.05 11.50 10.18
C ASN A 126 6.08 10.83 11.09
N GLU A 127 5.91 9.54 11.39
CA GLU A 127 6.89 8.76 12.14
C GLU A 127 8.24 8.67 11.41
N GLU A 128 8.24 8.43 10.11
CA GLU A 128 9.44 8.42 9.28
C GLU A 128 10.16 9.78 9.30
N LYS A 129 9.43 10.87 9.16
CA LYS A 129 9.98 12.24 9.29
C LYS A 129 10.59 12.48 10.65
N VAL A 130 9.93 12.06 11.74
CA VAL A 130 10.44 12.20 13.11
C VAL A 130 11.71 11.36 13.30
N LYS A 131 11.77 10.12 12.79
CA LYS A 131 12.96 9.28 12.83
C LYS A 131 14.12 9.95 12.07
N THR A 132 13.87 10.47 10.88
CA THR A 132 14.87 11.15 10.06
C THR A 132 15.39 12.40 10.75
N LEU A 133 14.52 13.24 11.33
CA LEU A 133 14.94 14.42 12.11
C LEU A 133 15.79 14.06 13.34
N LYS A 134 15.43 12.98 14.05
CA LYS A 134 16.24 12.49 15.18
C LYS A 134 17.62 12.03 14.75
N LEU A 135 17.75 11.36 13.60
CA LEU A 135 19.01 10.93 13.02
C LEU A 135 19.88 12.12 12.62
N VAL A 136 19.32 13.11 11.92
CA VAL A 136 20.02 14.33 11.52
C VAL A 136 20.50 15.11 12.75
N ASN A 137 19.64 15.28 13.76
CA ASN A 137 20.03 15.95 15.00
C ASN A 137 21.14 15.20 15.77
N LYS A 138 21.12 13.87 15.76
CA LYS A 138 22.17 13.06 16.37
C LYS A 138 23.51 13.21 15.63
N GLN A 139 23.48 13.25 14.29
CA GLN A 139 24.67 13.48 13.46
C GLN A 139 25.24 14.90 13.68
N ASN A 140 24.38 15.91 13.78
CA ASN A 140 24.80 17.28 14.04
C ASN A 140 25.36 17.50 15.44
N LYS A 141 24.88 16.77 16.45
CA LYS A 141 25.44 16.80 17.79
C LYS A 141 26.83 16.12 17.88
N GLY A 142 27.14 15.20 17.00
CA GLY A 142 28.44 14.53 16.90
C GLY A 142 29.52 15.35 16.15
N ARG A 143 29.11 16.31 15.33
CA ARG A 143 29.99 17.30 14.71
C ARG A 143 30.11 18.45 15.69
N GLY A 144 31.21 18.46 16.47
CA GLY A 144 31.52 19.54 17.40
C GLY A 144 31.30 20.89 16.73
N THR A 145 30.61 21.76 17.45
CA THR A 145 30.43 23.17 17.07
C THR A 145 31.78 23.72 16.64
N VAL A 146 31.93 24.00 15.34
CA VAL A 146 33.01 24.86 14.86
C VAL A 146 32.73 26.20 15.54
N ARG A 147 33.50 26.51 16.61
CA ARG A 147 33.55 27.86 17.17
C ARG A 147 34.02 28.77 16.04
N ILE A 148 33.10 29.54 15.51
CA ILE A 148 33.48 30.70 14.71
C ILE A 148 34.14 31.64 15.70
N THR A 149 35.45 31.58 15.79
CA THR A 149 36.26 32.60 16.43
C THR A 149 36.02 33.87 15.61
N LYS A 150 35.39 34.88 16.24
CA LYS A 150 35.36 36.23 15.69
C LYS A 150 36.79 36.61 15.31
N PRO A 151 37.04 37.14 14.08
CA PRO A 151 38.36 37.70 13.78
C PRO A 151 38.64 38.80 14.78
N ALA A 152 39.85 38.77 15.34
CA ALA A 152 40.31 39.78 16.25
C ALA A 152 40.14 41.16 15.61
N SER A 153 39.46 42.06 16.32
CA SER A 153 39.34 43.47 15.95
C SER A 153 40.76 44.03 15.80
N THR A 154 41.18 44.27 14.57
CA THR A 154 42.35 45.09 14.29
C THR A 154 42.02 46.50 14.68
N ASN A 155 42.59 46.98 15.78
CA ASN A 155 42.61 48.39 16.16
C ASN A 155 43.24 49.16 15.03
N HIS A 156 42.46 49.86 14.24
CA HIS A 156 42.93 50.98 13.44
C HIS A 156 43.23 52.09 14.41
N LYS A 157 44.52 52.27 14.66
CA LYS A 157 45.02 53.55 15.21
C LYS A 157 44.65 54.64 14.19
N ALA A 158 43.92 55.63 14.65
CA ALA A 158 43.65 56.83 13.95
C ALA A 158 44.99 57.52 13.59
N ILE A 159 45.12 57.83 12.33
CA ILE A 159 46.17 58.75 11.83
C ILE A 159 45.54 60.14 11.87
N ASP A 160 45.55 60.76 13.04
CA ASP A 160 45.42 62.19 13.21
C ASP A 160 46.82 62.72 13.36
N ASP A 161 47.38 63.27 12.28
CA ASP A 161 48.36 64.32 12.29
C ASP A 161 48.88 64.55 10.86
N ILE A 162 48.10 65.33 10.09
CA ILE A 162 48.64 66.05 8.94
C ILE A 162 48.28 67.53 9.13
N GLN A 163 49.22 68.26 9.76
CA GLN A 163 49.20 69.73 9.74
C GLN A 163 49.65 70.20 8.34
N PHE A 164 48.79 70.97 7.74
CA PHE A 164 49.19 71.81 6.57
C PHE A 164 49.62 73.16 7.07
N SER A 165 50.87 73.48 6.81
CA SER A 165 51.39 74.83 6.83
C SER A 165 51.19 75.49 5.50
#